data_80a41e2a029e9e6c0b5d0200f46797fb
#
_entry.id   80a41e2a029e9e6c0b5d0200f46797fb
#
_cell.length_a   1.000
_cell.length_b   1.000
_cell.length_c   1.000
_cell.angle_alpha   90.00
_cell.angle_beta   90.00
_cell.angle_gamma   90.00
#
_symmetry.space_group_name_H-M   'P 1'
#
loop_
_entity.id
_entity.type
_entity.pdbx_description
1 polymer ?
#
loop_
_entity_poly.entity_id
_entity_poly.type
_entity_poly.pdbx_seq_one_letter_code
_entity_poly.pdbx_strand_id
1 'polypeptide(L)'
;MPIAKKSDGWYWGSKGPFTTKAKAIQVGQAAHASGFQEEKRQKDLCVALDYHNTYSADPKFWDAFIYMCWMRKWDVYCITHHVGEAQNEKLLDSIGKILPKDRIIFTMGKAKLDYVKKLGINIDIWIDNNPIHIIEDPTP
;
A
#
# COMPACT_ATOMS: atom_id res chain seq x y z
N MET A 1 10.41 -22.12 9.54
CA MET A 1 11.63 -21.86 8.76
C MET A 1 12.37 -23.15 8.48
N PRO A 2 12.87 -23.34 7.27
CA PRO A 2 13.61 -24.55 6.96
C PRO A 2 14.94 -24.60 7.71
N ILE A 3 15.33 -25.82 8.06
CA ILE A 3 16.68 -26.12 8.54
C ILE A 3 17.59 -26.22 7.31
N ALA A 4 18.70 -25.50 7.31
CA ALA A 4 19.66 -25.50 6.22
C ALA A 4 21.06 -25.82 6.70
N LYS A 5 21.81 -26.63 5.92
CA LYS A 5 23.23 -26.89 6.14
C LYS A 5 24.05 -25.99 5.22
N LYS A 6 25.00 -25.27 5.83
CA LYS A 6 26.01 -24.48 5.10
C LYS A 6 27.40 -25.04 5.41
N SER A 7 28.44 -24.51 4.75
CA SER A 7 29.83 -24.98 4.92
C SER A 7 30.34 -24.86 6.37
N ASP A 8 29.82 -23.92 7.13
CA ASP A 8 30.22 -23.61 8.52
C ASP A 8 29.29 -24.18 9.61
N GLY A 9 28.18 -24.86 9.21
CA GLY A 9 27.27 -25.47 10.17
C GLY A 9 25.81 -25.50 9.74
N TRP A 10 24.94 -25.74 10.71
CA TRP A 10 23.49 -25.82 10.53
C TRP A 10 22.81 -24.52 10.95
N TYR A 11 21.76 -24.18 10.28
CA TYR A 11 20.98 -22.95 10.51
C TYR A 11 19.50 -23.25 10.67
N TRP A 12 18.85 -22.51 11.54
CA TRP A 12 17.40 -22.35 11.58
C TRP A 12 17.08 -20.91 11.17
N GLY A 13 16.63 -20.74 9.92
CA GLY A 13 16.48 -19.39 9.35
C GLY A 13 17.80 -18.64 9.28
N SER A 14 17.88 -17.48 9.90
CA SER A 14 19.11 -16.67 10.01
C SER A 14 19.95 -16.99 11.24
N LYS A 15 19.46 -17.86 12.15
CA LYS A 15 20.16 -18.23 13.38
C LYS A 15 21.10 -19.41 13.15
N GLY A 16 22.32 -19.24 13.55
CA GLY A 16 23.42 -20.21 13.43
C GLY A 16 24.76 -19.50 13.28
N PRO A 17 25.84 -20.22 13.00
CA PRO A 17 25.91 -21.68 12.78
C PRO A 17 25.77 -22.50 14.05
N PHE A 18 25.09 -23.63 13.96
CA PHE A 18 25.03 -24.64 15.02
C PHE A 18 25.87 -25.86 14.60
N THR A 19 26.50 -26.51 15.59
CA THR A 19 27.42 -27.63 15.33
C THR A 19 26.68 -28.87 14.84
N THR A 20 25.40 -29.03 15.21
CA THR A 20 24.59 -30.19 14.82
C THR A 20 23.21 -29.76 14.32
N LYS A 21 22.61 -30.58 13.46
CA LYS A 21 21.24 -30.40 13.01
C LYS A 21 20.24 -30.45 14.19
N ALA A 22 20.47 -31.34 15.16
CA ALA A 22 19.63 -31.48 16.34
C ALA A 22 19.57 -30.17 17.16
N LYS A 23 20.69 -29.46 17.27
CA LYS A 23 20.77 -28.19 17.99
C LYS A 23 20.02 -27.07 17.25
N ALA A 24 20.10 -27.04 15.93
CA ALA A 24 19.32 -26.10 15.11
C ALA A 24 17.78 -26.36 15.24
N ILE A 25 17.37 -27.61 15.26
CA ILE A 25 15.98 -28.01 15.48
C ILE A 25 15.51 -27.59 16.88
N GLN A 26 16.31 -27.82 17.90
CA GLN A 26 16.00 -27.45 19.28
C GLN A 26 15.80 -25.96 19.44
N VAL A 27 16.63 -25.14 18.81
CA VAL A 27 16.49 -23.68 18.82
C VAL A 27 15.21 -23.26 18.11
N GLY A 28 14.89 -23.87 16.98
CA GLY A 28 13.64 -23.62 16.27
C GLY A 28 12.39 -23.95 17.11
N GLN A 29 12.39 -25.10 17.78
CA GLN A 29 11.31 -25.49 18.68
C GLN A 29 11.16 -24.56 19.87
N ALA A 30 12.27 -24.13 20.48
CA ALA A 30 12.25 -23.17 21.57
C ALA A 30 11.72 -21.80 21.13
N ALA A 31 12.09 -21.36 19.93
CA ALA A 31 11.58 -20.12 19.35
C ALA A 31 10.06 -20.17 19.12
N HIS A 32 9.54 -21.27 18.59
CA HIS A 32 8.08 -21.46 18.42
C HIS A 32 7.36 -21.50 19.77
N ALA A 33 7.92 -22.18 20.77
CA ALA A 33 7.33 -22.23 22.10
C ALA A 33 7.30 -20.85 22.80
N SER A 34 8.24 -19.97 22.50
CA SER A 34 8.27 -18.60 23.02
C SER A 34 7.39 -17.61 22.26
N GLY A 35 6.63 -18.08 21.25
CA GLY A 35 5.73 -17.24 20.47
C GLY A 35 6.40 -16.54 19.29
N PHE A 36 7.61 -16.95 18.91
CA PHE A 36 8.24 -16.44 17.69
C PHE A 36 7.40 -16.85 16.47
N GLN A 37 6.92 -15.86 15.74
CA GLN A 37 6.27 -16.09 14.45
C GLN A 37 7.20 -15.58 13.35
N GLU A 38 7.28 -16.33 12.24
CA GLU A 38 7.81 -15.77 11.01
C GLU A 38 7.02 -14.51 10.69
N GLU A 39 7.71 -13.43 10.28
CA GLU A 39 7.00 -12.30 9.70
C GLU A 39 6.16 -12.82 8.53
N LYS A 40 4.86 -12.97 8.76
CA LYS A 40 3.93 -13.19 7.67
C LYS A 40 4.04 -11.99 6.74
N ARG A 41 4.19 -12.25 5.45
CA ARG A 41 4.11 -11.21 4.45
C ARG A 41 2.86 -10.37 4.74
N GLN A 42 3.06 -9.09 5.00
CA GLN A 42 1.97 -8.16 5.21
C GLN A 42 1.11 -8.11 3.94
N LYS A 43 -0.20 -8.01 4.11
CA LYS A 43 -1.12 -7.81 3.00
C LYS A 43 -0.69 -6.58 2.20
N ASP A 44 -0.65 -6.70 0.89
CA ASP A 44 -0.46 -5.58 -0.01
C ASP A 44 -1.73 -4.72 0.04
N LEU A 45 -1.63 -3.54 0.66
CA LEU A 45 -2.77 -2.65 0.80
C LEU A 45 -2.96 -1.78 -0.43
N CYS A 46 -4.20 -1.36 -0.67
CA CYS A 46 -4.56 -0.42 -1.70
C CYS A 46 -5.05 0.88 -1.07
N VAL A 47 -4.41 1.99 -1.40
CA VAL A 47 -4.68 3.31 -0.84
C VAL A 47 -5.31 4.20 -1.90
N ALA A 48 -6.38 4.88 -1.55
CA ALA A 48 -6.96 5.95 -2.35
C ALA A 48 -6.62 7.30 -1.75
N LEU A 49 -6.01 8.16 -2.53
CA LEU A 49 -5.61 9.51 -2.15
C LEU A 49 -6.43 10.52 -2.94
N ASP A 50 -7.12 11.42 -2.24
CA ASP A 50 -7.81 12.55 -2.86
C ASP A 50 -6.83 13.60 -3.36
N TYR A 51 -7.23 14.36 -4.38
CA TYR A 51 -6.38 15.41 -4.95
C TYR A 51 -6.61 16.77 -4.28
N HIS A 52 -7.84 17.30 -4.31
CA HIS A 52 -8.14 18.63 -3.81
C HIS A 52 -8.00 18.75 -2.31
N ASN A 53 -7.23 19.73 -1.87
CA ASN A 53 -6.99 20.02 -0.46
C ASN A 53 -6.41 18.82 0.34
N THR A 54 -6.00 17.77 -0.35
CA THR A 54 -5.26 16.63 0.20
C THR A 54 -3.89 16.59 -0.47
N TYR A 55 -3.75 15.95 -1.62
CA TYR A 55 -2.47 15.98 -2.34
C TYR A 55 -2.01 17.41 -2.67
N SER A 56 -2.91 18.23 -3.18
CA SER A 56 -2.60 19.61 -3.59
C SER A 56 -2.22 20.52 -2.44
N ALA A 57 -2.57 20.17 -1.21
CA ALA A 57 -2.20 20.94 -0.02
C ALA A 57 -0.71 20.83 0.33
N ASP A 58 -0.11 19.67 0.11
CA ASP A 58 1.33 19.45 0.33
C ASP A 58 1.87 18.35 -0.60
N PRO A 59 2.10 18.67 -1.88
CA PRO A 59 2.55 17.67 -2.85
C PRO A 59 3.84 16.95 -2.45
N LYS A 60 4.79 17.63 -1.84
CA LYS A 60 6.06 17.02 -1.42
C LYS A 60 5.85 15.92 -0.38
N PHE A 61 4.99 16.16 0.59
CA PHE A 61 4.65 15.16 1.60
C PHE A 61 4.00 13.93 0.97
N TRP A 62 3.02 14.15 0.11
CA TRP A 62 2.27 13.06 -0.51
C TRP A 62 3.08 12.31 -1.55
N ASP A 63 4.01 12.96 -2.24
CA ASP A 63 4.97 12.27 -3.09
C ASP A 63 5.82 11.28 -2.29
N ALA A 64 6.35 11.72 -1.15
CA ALA A 64 7.09 10.85 -0.25
C ALA A 64 6.23 9.69 0.28
N PHE A 65 4.98 9.97 0.64
CA PHE A 65 4.00 8.95 1.06
C PHE A 65 3.77 7.90 -0.02
N ILE A 66 3.58 8.31 -1.27
CA ILE A 66 3.39 7.39 -2.40
C ILE A 66 4.61 6.48 -2.57
N TYR A 67 5.83 7.04 -2.53
CA TYR A 67 7.04 6.24 -2.60
C TYR A 67 7.16 5.25 -1.44
N MET A 68 6.79 5.64 -0.23
CA MET A 68 6.76 4.73 0.93
C MET A 68 5.78 3.58 0.73
N CYS A 69 4.60 3.86 0.18
CA CYS A 69 3.62 2.83 -0.17
C CYS A 69 4.21 1.83 -1.16
N TRP A 70 4.84 2.31 -2.23
CA TRP A 70 5.45 1.44 -3.23
C TRP A 70 6.59 0.59 -2.67
N MET A 71 7.38 1.11 -1.75
CA MET A 71 8.42 0.33 -1.05
C MET A 71 7.82 -0.84 -0.26
N ARG A 72 6.58 -0.71 0.18
CA ARG A 72 5.80 -1.76 0.87
C ARG A 72 5.01 -2.64 -0.10
N LYS A 73 5.11 -2.41 -1.41
CA LYS A 73 4.29 -3.05 -2.46
C LYS A 73 2.80 -2.77 -2.32
N TRP A 74 2.46 -1.65 -1.71
CA TRP A 74 1.10 -1.15 -1.68
C TRP A 74 0.78 -0.45 -2.99
N ASP A 75 -0.46 -0.55 -3.43
CA ASP A 75 -0.95 0.17 -4.59
C ASP A 75 -1.56 1.51 -4.17
N VAL A 76 -1.36 2.53 -4.99
CA VAL A 76 -1.89 3.88 -4.71
C VAL A 76 -2.67 4.37 -5.91
N TYR A 77 -3.91 4.78 -5.67
CA TYR A 77 -4.76 5.46 -6.63
C TYR A 77 -4.98 6.90 -6.20
N CYS A 78 -5.00 7.81 -7.14
CA CYS A 78 -5.61 9.13 -6.96
C CYS A 78 -7.06 9.01 -7.41
N ILE A 79 -8.01 9.25 -6.52
CA ILE A 79 -9.44 9.19 -6.83
C ILE A 79 -10.06 10.53 -6.52
N THR A 80 -10.52 11.20 -7.56
CA THR A 80 -11.05 12.56 -7.49
C THR A 80 -12.35 12.68 -8.28
N HIS A 81 -13.26 13.52 -7.80
CA HIS A 81 -14.54 13.74 -8.46
C HIS A 81 -14.53 14.90 -9.46
N HIS A 82 -13.36 15.27 -9.93
CA HIS A 82 -13.24 16.34 -10.92
C HIS A 82 -14.08 16.14 -12.17
N VAL A 83 -14.64 17.23 -12.60
CA VAL A 83 -15.28 17.38 -13.90
C VAL A 83 -14.64 18.62 -14.58
N GLY A 84 -14.00 18.45 -15.71
CA GLY A 84 -13.44 19.55 -16.48
C GLY A 84 -11.98 19.40 -16.87
N GLU A 85 -11.67 19.68 -18.11
CA GLU A 85 -10.35 19.47 -18.69
C GLU A 85 -9.25 20.32 -18.05
N ALA A 86 -9.55 21.61 -17.79
CA ALA A 86 -8.56 22.51 -17.22
C ALA A 86 -8.11 22.11 -15.79
N GLN A 87 -9.00 21.50 -15.03
CA GLN A 87 -8.67 20.98 -13.69
C GLN A 87 -7.89 19.68 -13.79
N ASN A 88 -8.18 18.88 -14.79
CA ASN A 88 -7.47 17.63 -15.04
C ASN A 88 -6.04 17.86 -15.50
N GLU A 89 -5.75 18.88 -16.30
CA GLU A 89 -4.40 19.23 -16.72
C GLU A 89 -3.49 19.55 -15.52
N LYS A 90 -3.94 20.39 -14.61
CA LYS A 90 -3.17 20.71 -13.39
C LYS A 90 -2.90 19.47 -12.54
N LEU A 91 -3.87 18.60 -12.40
CA LEU A 91 -3.73 17.34 -11.69
C LEU A 91 -2.71 16.44 -12.37
N LEU A 92 -2.81 16.27 -13.68
CA LEU A 92 -1.88 15.45 -14.46
C LEU A 92 -0.46 16.02 -14.45
N ASP A 93 -0.30 17.33 -14.42
CA ASP A 93 1.01 18.00 -14.34
C ASP A 93 1.66 17.92 -12.96
N SER A 94 0.92 17.54 -11.93
CA SER A 94 1.41 17.36 -10.56
C SER A 94 1.49 15.88 -10.18
N ILE A 95 0.42 15.32 -9.67
CA ILE A 95 0.39 13.91 -9.25
C ILE A 95 0.59 12.94 -10.41
N GLY A 96 0.21 13.34 -11.60
CA GLY A 96 0.40 12.56 -12.83
C GLY A 96 1.86 12.36 -13.24
N LYS A 97 2.80 13.13 -12.65
CA LYS A 97 4.24 12.90 -12.83
C LYS A 97 4.74 11.70 -12.02
N ILE A 98 4.00 11.30 -11.00
CA ILE A 98 4.36 10.19 -10.09
C ILE A 98 3.48 8.99 -10.33
N LEU A 99 2.15 9.16 -10.32
CA LEU A 99 1.21 8.08 -10.56
C LEU A 99 1.01 7.84 -12.06
N PRO A 100 1.03 6.58 -12.52
CA PRO A 100 0.59 6.24 -13.88
C PRO A 100 -0.85 6.65 -14.13
N LYS A 101 -1.20 6.88 -15.40
CA LYS A 101 -2.57 7.28 -15.77
C LYS A 101 -3.64 6.29 -15.34
N ASP A 102 -3.35 5.00 -15.34
CA ASP A 102 -4.28 3.95 -14.90
C ASP A 102 -4.49 3.94 -13.36
N ARG A 103 -3.72 4.74 -12.62
CA ARG A 103 -3.86 4.94 -11.18
C ARG A 103 -4.52 6.26 -10.81
N ILE A 104 -4.99 7.02 -11.79
CA ILE A 104 -5.70 8.29 -11.60
C ILE A 104 -7.12 8.12 -12.12
N ILE A 105 -8.12 8.23 -11.24
CA ILE A 105 -9.51 7.97 -11.53
C ILE A 105 -10.33 9.24 -11.28
N PHE A 106 -11.05 9.66 -12.32
CA PHE A 106 -12.01 10.75 -12.27
C PHE A 106 -13.41 10.17 -12.15
N THR A 107 -14.12 10.46 -11.05
CA THR A 107 -15.44 9.88 -10.82
C THR A 107 -16.57 10.69 -11.44
N MET A 108 -16.27 11.81 -12.05
CA MET A 108 -17.24 12.65 -12.76
C MET A 108 -18.42 13.08 -11.87
N GLY A 109 -18.14 13.49 -10.65
CA GLY A 109 -19.16 13.92 -9.69
C GLY A 109 -19.96 12.80 -9.06
N LYS A 110 -19.47 11.56 -9.11
CA LYS A 110 -20.09 10.41 -8.45
C LYS A 110 -19.36 10.04 -7.16
N ALA A 111 -20.07 9.38 -6.25
CA ALA A 111 -19.49 8.83 -5.04
C ALA A 111 -18.30 7.93 -5.38
N LYS A 112 -17.17 8.18 -4.74
CA LYS A 112 -15.90 7.53 -5.09
C LYS A 112 -15.94 6.02 -4.90
N LEU A 113 -16.51 5.56 -3.79
CA LEU A 113 -16.58 4.13 -3.45
C LEU A 113 -17.36 3.33 -4.48
N ASP A 114 -18.57 3.79 -4.85
CA ASP A 114 -19.39 3.09 -5.82
C ASP A 114 -18.75 3.09 -7.20
N TYR A 115 -18.12 4.18 -7.57
CA TYR A 115 -17.44 4.30 -8.87
C TYR A 115 -16.30 3.29 -9.01
N VAL A 116 -15.41 3.20 -8.01
CA VAL A 116 -14.28 2.27 -8.10
C VAL A 116 -14.69 0.80 -7.92
N LYS A 117 -15.75 0.53 -7.18
CA LYS A 117 -16.33 -0.84 -7.10
C LYS A 117 -16.80 -1.33 -8.46
N LYS A 118 -17.43 -0.48 -9.24
CA LYS A 118 -17.85 -0.81 -10.63
C LYS A 118 -16.66 -1.10 -11.54
N LEU A 119 -15.50 -0.52 -11.25
CA LEU A 119 -14.25 -0.79 -11.97
C LEU A 119 -13.52 -2.05 -11.46
N GLY A 120 -14.03 -2.70 -10.42
CA GLY A 120 -13.39 -3.88 -9.81
C GLY A 120 -12.21 -3.53 -8.90
N ILE A 121 -12.10 -2.30 -8.45
CA ILE A 121 -11.03 -1.82 -7.58
C ILE A 121 -11.49 -1.85 -6.13
N ASN A 122 -10.71 -2.53 -5.27
CA ASN A 122 -10.95 -2.59 -3.82
C ASN A 122 -9.95 -1.70 -3.09
N ILE A 123 -10.43 -0.67 -2.42
CA ILE A 123 -9.63 0.25 -1.63
C ILE A 123 -9.65 -0.16 -0.16
N ASP A 124 -8.48 -0.30 0.44
CA ASP A 124 -8.34 -0.63 1.87
C ASP A 124 -8.28 0.63 2.74
N ILE A 125 -7.63 1.69 2.27
CA ILE A 125 -7.44 2.93 3.02
C ILE A 125 -7.85 4.13 2.15
N TRP A 126 -8.75 4.94 2.67
CA TRP A 126 -9.18 6.19 2.05
C TRP A 126 -8.54 7.38 2.76
N ILE A 127 -7.91 8.26 2.01
CA ILE A 127 -7.36 9.53 2.49
C ILE A 127 -8.05 10.65 1.73
N ASP A 128 -8.93 11.36 2.41
CA ASP A 128 -9.78 12.38 1.80
C ASP A 128 -10.10 13.47 2.85
N ASN A 129 -9.94 14.72 2.47
CA ASN A 129 -10.29 15.85 3.36
C ASN A 129 -11.80 16.05 3.49
N ASN A 130 -12.59 15.46 2.60
CA ASN A 130 -14.06 15.51 2.64
C ASN A 130 -14.65 14.11 2.47
N PRO A 131 -14.57 13.27 3.51
CA PRO A 131 -14.86 11.83 3.40
C PRO A 131 -16.32 11.51 3.06
N ILE A 132 -17.25 12.44 3.20
CA ILE A 132 -18.65 12.22 2.81
C ILE A 132 -18.77 11.89 1.31
N HIS A 133 -17.92 12.46 0.47
CA HIS A 133 -17.92 12.24 -0.97
C HIS A 133 -17.33 10.86 -1.38
N ILE A 134 -16.85 10.09 -0.42
CA ILE A 134 -16.52 8.68 -0.65
C ILE A 134 -17.81 7.87 -0.84
N ILE A 135 -18.83 8.14 -0.05
CA ILE A 135 -20.07 7.37 0.02
C ILE A 135 -21.29 8.06 -0.61
N GLU A 136 -21.24 9.36 -0.78
CA GLU A 136 -22.32 10.16 -1.35
C GLU A 136 -21.86 10.94 -2.58
N ASP A 137 -22.75 11.10 -3.54
CA ASP A 137 -22.49 11.99 -4.68
C ASP A 137 -22.35 13.44 -4.17
N PRO A 138 -21.34 14.20 -4.64
CA PRO A 138 -21.26 15.62 -4.31
C PRO A 138 -22.53 16.34 -4.76
N THR A 139 -23.05 17.20 -3.90
CA THR A 139 -24.14 18.10 -4.28
C THR A 139 -23.62 19.13 -5.27
N PRO A 140 -24.43 19.46 -6.30
CA PRO A 140 -24.03 20.47 -7.30
C PRO A 140 -23.86 21.84 -6.66
#